data_fb391ec3c6a998fe3fef0424e11b6899
#
_entry.id   fb391ec3c6a998fe3fef0424e11b6899
#
_cell.length_a   1.000
_cell.length_b   1.000
_cell.length_c   1.000
_cell.angle_alpha   90.00
_cell.angle_beta   90.00
_cell.angle_gamma   90.00
#
_symmetry.space_group_name_H-M   'P 1'
#
loop_
_entity.id
_entity.type
_entity.pdbx_description
1 polymer ?
#
loop_
_entity_poly.entity_id
_entity_poly.type
_entity_poly.pdbx_seq_one_letter_code
_entity_poly.pdbx_strand_id
1 'polypeptide(L)'
;MSEKGLKELRDQSFLDDKEFAAQFLEEKSTKKKWGKLKIKSALLSKGVNQKIIEELLSETNLEEFELQQAKELASKKYILLQKKETDRKKLVQKLIAFLISRGYKYETSADAVRKIIEPDSDDF
;
A
#
# COMPACT_ATOMS: atom_id res chain seq x y z
N MET A 1 27.29 4.46 32.87
CA MET A 1 27.32 4.06 31.45
C MET A 1 28.08 5.06 30.63
N SER A 2 28.95 4.60 29.80
CA SER A 2 29.68 5.47 28.89
C SER A 2 28.77 5.88 27.73
N GLU A 3 29.06 7.05 27.13
CA GLU A 3 28.37 7.52 25.93
C GLU A 3 28.39 6.50 24.80
N LYS A 4 29.48 5.74 24.73
CA LYS A 4 29.65 4.70 23.72
C LYS A 4 28.57 3.61 23.81
N GLY A 5 28.21 3.20 25.03
CA GLY A 5 27.18 2.18 25.23
C GLY A 5 25.81 2.68 24.82
N LEU A 6 25.48 3.96 25.08
CA LEU A 6 24.21 4.55 24.68
C LEU A 6 24.09 4.64 23.15
N LYS A 7 25.20 4.99 22.47
CA LYS A 7 25.22 5.08 21.02
C LYS A 7 25.00 3.70 20.39
N GLU A 8 25.63 2.67 20.91
CA GLU A 8 25.46 1.30 20.42
C GLU A 8 24.02 0.83 20.57
N LEU A 9 23.36 1.14 21.68
CA LEU A 9 21.96 0.82 21.91
C LEU A 9 21.03 1.53 20.93
N ARG A 10 21.31 2.78 20.60
CA ARG A 10 20.53 3.54 19.62
C ARG A 10 20.69 2.97 18.22
N ASP A 11 21.92 2.63 17.84
CA ASP A 11 22.20 2.05 16.53
C ASP A 11 21.52 0.68 16.39
N GLN A 12 21.56 -0.14 17.44
CA GLN A 12 20.88 -1.42 17.47
C GLN A 12 19.36 -1.26 17.32
N SER A 13 18.79 -0.31 18.06
CA SER A 13 17.36 -0.03 18.01
C SER A 13 16.93 0.42 16.60
N PHE A 14 17.74 1.26 15.96
CA PHE A 14 17.50 1.72 14.60
C PHE A 14 17.49 0.57 13.60
N LEU A 15 18.49 -0.34 13.71
CA LEU A 15 18.59 -1.50 12.84
C LEU A 15 17.42 -2.47 13.05
N ASP A 16 16.99 -2.67 14.29
CA ASP A 16 15.87 -3.53 14.63
C ASP A 16 14.57 -2.97 14.07
N ASP A 17 14.37 -1.65 14.15
CA ASP A 17 13.19 -0.99 13.59
C ASP A 17 13.18 -1.07 12.07
N LYS A 18 14.33 -0.94 11.43
CA LYS A 18 14.44 -1.05 9.98
C LYS A 18 14.09 -2.47 9.52
N GLU A 19 14.59 -3.48 10.21
CA GLU A 19 14.28 -4.87 9.91
C GLU A 19 12.80 -5.17 10.11
N PHE A 20 12.24 -4.72 11.24
CA PHE A 20 10.82 -4.86 11.53
C PHE A 20 9.97 -4.21 10.43
N ALA A 21 10.30 -2.98 10.05
CA ALA A 21 9.56 -2.25 9.04
C ALA A 21 9.62 -2.95 7.68
N ALA A 22 10.77 -3.48 7.31
CA ALA A 22 10.94 -4.21 6.04
C ALA A 22 10.08 -5.47 6.01
N GLN A 23 10.08 -6.24 7.08
CA GLN A 23 9.26 -7.45 7.20
C GLN A 23 7.78 -7.11 7.19
N PHE A 24 7.40 -6.04 7.89
CA PHE A 24 6.02 -5.57 7.93
C PHE A 24 5.55 -5.14 6.54
N LEU A 25 6.37 -4.38 5.83
CA LEU A 25 6.07 -3.95 4.47
C LEU A 25 5.84 -5.16 3.55
N GLU A 26 6.75 -6.11 3.58
CA GLU A 26 6.64 -7.31 2.75
C GLU A 26 5.37 -8.10 3.04
N GLU A 27 5.10 -8.35 4.30
CA GLU A 27 3.92 -9.12 4.70
C GLU A 27 2.62 -8.42 4.31
N LYS A 28 2.51 -7.13 4.65
CA LYS A 28 1.26 -6.40 4.40
C LYS A 28 1.03 -6.12 2.93
N SER A 29 2.08 -5.90 2.16
CA SER A 29 1.92 -5.66 0.72
C SER A 29 1.62 -6.94 -0.05
N THR A 30 2.24 -8.07 0.31
CA THR A 30 2.07 -9.32 -0.43
C THR A 30 0.88 -10.14 0.04
N LYS A 31 0.71 -10.31 1.35
CA LYS A 31 -0.36 -11.15 1.93
C LYS A 31 -1.66 -10.42 2.13
N LYS A 32 -1.60 -9.20 2.64
CA LYS A 32 -2.80 -8.38 2.92
C LYS A 32 -3.16 -7.45 1.79
N LYS A 33 -2.25 -7.25 0.84
CA LYS A 33 -2.42 -6.36 -0.31
C LYS A 33 -2.74 -4.93 0.08
N TRP A 34 -2.09 -4.47 1.15
CA TRP A 34 -2.20 -3.08 1.57
C TRP A 34 -1.34 -2.19 0.67
N GLY A 35 -1.84 -0.99 0.38
CA GLY A 35 -1.05 0.04 -0.30
C GLY A 35 -0.10 0.73 0.68
N LYS A 36 0.86 1.48 0.13
CA LYS A 36 1.92 2.11 0.94
C LYS A 36 1.39 3.09 1.98
N LEU A 37 0.28 3.78 1.71
CA LEU A 37 -0.26 4.76 2.65
C LEU A 37 -0.76 4.09 3.94
N LYS A 38 -1.40 2.94 3.81
CA LYS A 38 -1.87 2.19 4.98
C LYS A 38 -0.70 1.59 5.74
N ILE A 39 0.30 1.07 5.04
CA ILE A 39 1.52 0.52 5.65
C ILE A 39 2.27 1.61 6.41
N LYS A 40 2.45 2.78 5.78
CA LYS A 40 3.10 3.92 6.41
C LYS A 40 2.38 4.34 7.69
N SER A 41 1.07 4.48 7.62
CA SER A 41 0.25 4.86 8.77
C SER A 41 0.39 3.86 9.91
N ALA A 42 0.36 2.57 9.60
CA ALA A 42 0.48 1.51 10.59
C ALA A 42 1.86 1.51 11.25
N LEU A 43 2.93 1.70 10.47
CA LEU A 43 4.29 1.75 10.99
C LEU A 43 4.49 2.96 11.90
N LEU A 44 3.97 4.13 11.51
CA LEU A 44 4.01 5.33 12.35
C LEU A 44 3.27 5.08 13.68
N SER A 45 2.12 4.43 13.62
CA SER A 45 1.33 4.07 14.79
C SER A 45 2.09 3.15 15.74
N LYS A 46 2.98 2.32 15.20
CA LYS A 46 3.82 1.40 16.00
C LYS A 46 5.09 2.05 16.51
N GLY A 47 5.29 3.33 16.22
CA GLY A 47 6.43 4.08 16.72
C GLY A 47 7.68 4.00 15.86
N VAL A 48 7.58 3.49 14.65
CA VAL A 48 8.73 3.45 13.73
C VAL A 48 9.03 4.87 13.24
N ASN A 49 10.31 5.24 13.21
CA ASN A 49 10.76 6.56 12.79
C ASN A 49 10.37 6.83 11.33
N GLN A 50 9.84 8.03 11.07
CA GLN A 50 9.41 8.43 9.74
C GLN A 50 10.53 8.33 8.70
N LYS A 51 11.76 8.66 9.09
CA LYS A 51 12.91 8.59 8.20
C LYS A 51 13.17 7.16 7.73
N ILE A 52 13.07 6.20 8.64
CA ILE A 52 13.22 4.77 8.30
C ILE A 52 12.16 4.36 7.29
N ILE A 53 10.92 4.77 7.54
CA ILE A 53 9.79 4.44 6.65
C ILE A 53 10.00 5.03 5.26
N GLU A 54 10.39 6.30 5.19
CA GLU A 54 10.63 6.98 3.91
C GLU A 54 11.76 6.34 3.12
N GLU A 55 12.86 6.01 3.79
CA GLU A 55 13.99 5.33 3.15
C GLU A 55 13.56 3.98 2.59
N LEU A 56 12.83 3.21 3.38
CA LEU A 56 12.36 1.89 2.98
C LEU A 56 11.42 1.96 1.77
N LEU A 57 10.47 2.90 1.80
CA LEU A 57 9.51 3.06 0.72
C LEU A 57 10.17 3.59 -0.57
N SER A 58 11.24 4.38 -0.44
CA SER A 58 11.96 4.89 -1.60
C SER A 58 12.88 3.84 -2.24
N GLU A 59 13.37 2.88 -1.46
CA GLU A 59 14.24 1.81 -1.95
C GLU A 59 13.49 0.77 -2.79
N THR A 60 12.17 0.69 -2.63
CA THR A 60 11.35 -0.29 -3.35
C THR A 60 10.60 0.41 -4.48
N ASN A 61 10.63 -0.18 -5.67
CA ASN A 61 9.86 0.33 -6.82
C ASN A 61 8.42 -0.12 -6.67
N LEU A 62 7.67 0.59 -5.80
CA LEU A 62 6.33 0.19 -5.41
C LEU A 62 5.21 0.64 -6.37
N GLU A 63 5.45 1.65 -7.23
CA GLU A 63 4.38 2.20 -8.05
C GLU A 63 3.77 1.16 -9.00
N GLU A 64 4.61 0.49 -9.76
CA GLU A 64 4.16 -0.53 -10.70
C GLU A 64 3.57 -1.73 -9.97
N PHE A 65 4.23 -2.15 -8.89
CA PHE A 65 3.76 -3.23 -8.04
C PHE A 65 2.41 -2.90 -7.42
N GLU A 66 2.24 -1.68 -6.91
CA GLU A 66 0.98 -1.23 -6.31
C GLU A 66 -0.16 -1.20 -7.32
N LEU A 67 0.11 -0.75 -8.54
CA LEU A 67 -0.91 -0.75 -9.58
C LEU A 67 -1.40 -2.17 -9.86
N GLN A 68 -0.48 -3.11 -9.98
CA GLN A 68 -0.83 -4.51 -10.22
C GLN A 68 -1.63 -5.10 -9.07
N GLN A 69 -1.21 -4.83 -7.83
CA GLN A 69 -1.93 -5.27 -6.62
C GLN A 69 -3.33 -4.66 -6.55
N ALA A 70 -3.44 -3.37 -6.84
CA ALA A 70 -4.72 -2.68 -6.84
C ALA A 70 -5.67 -3.26 -7.87
N LYS A 71 -5.17 -3.58 -9.06
CA LYS A 71 -5.98 -4.21 -10.11
C LYS A 71 -6.50 -5.57 -9.67
N GLU A 72 -5.67 -6.39 -9.03
CA GLU A 72 -6.09 -7.69 -8.53
C GLU A 72 -7.19 -7.57 -7.47
N LEU A 73 -7.00 -6.67 -6.51
CA LEU A 73 -8.01 -6.42 -5.47
C LEU A 73 -9.30 -5.90 -6.06
N ALA A 74 -9.20 -4.91 -6.96
CA ALA A 74 -10.38 -4.31 -7.58
C ALA A 74 -11.15 -5.32 -8.43
N SER A 75 -10.44 -6.20 -9.14
CA SER A 75 -11.08 -7.24 -9.95
C SER A 75 -11.93 -8.19 -9.11
N LYS A 76 -11.39 -8.61 -7.97
CA LYS A 76 -12.13 -9.48 -7.04
C LYS A 76 -13.36 -8.77 -6.47
N LYS A 77 -13.19 -7.52 -6.06
CA LYS A 77 -14.28 -6.73 -5.49
C LYS A 77 -15.33 -6.41 -6.55
N TYR A 78 -14.91 -6.16 -7.78
CA TYR A 78 -15.79 -5.90 -8.91
C TYR A 78 -16.77 -7.05 -9.13
N ILE A 79 -16.28 -8.27 -9.12
CA ILE A 79 -17.12 -9.45 -9.30
C ILE A 79 -18.24 -9.50 -8.26
N LEU A 80 -17.93 -9.14 -7.02
CA LEU A 80 -18.90 -9.13 -5.93
C LEU A 80 -19.88 -7.97 -6.03
N LEU A 81 -19.37 -6.76 -6.32
CA LEU A 81 -20.18 -5.54 -6.35
C LEU A 81 -21.10 -5.47 -7.54
N GLN A 82 -20.70 -5.97 -8.72
CA GLN A 82 -21.51 -5.88 -9.92
C GLN A 82 -22.86 -6.62 -9.79
N LYS A 83 -22.94 -7.57 -8.88
CA LYS A 83 -24.16 -8.31 -8.61
C LYS A 83 -25.20 -7.47 -7.88
N LYS A 84 -24.75 -6.45 -7.13
CA LYS A 84 -25.62 -5.62 -6.30
C LYS A 84 -25.79 -4.21 -6.83
N GLU A 85 -24.78 -3.69 -7.53
CA GLU A 85 -24.78 -2.32 -8.04
C GLU A 85 -24.86 -2.33 -9.56
N THR A 86 -25.97 -1.82 -10.08
CA THR A 86 -26.20 -1.75 -11.53
C THR A 86 -25.76 -0.42 -12.14
N ASP A 87 -25.66 0.64 -11.32
CA ASP A 87 -25.19 1.95 -11.77
C ASP A 87 -23.66 1.91 -11.89
N ARG A 88 -23.18 2.05 -13.12
CA ARG A 88 -21.75 1.99 -13.43
C ARG A 88 -20.94 3.06 -12.68
N LYS A 89 -21.47 4.27 -12.62
CA LYS A 89 -20.80 5.39 -11.94
C LYS A 89 -20.63 5.10 -10.45
N LYS A 90 -21.68 4.59 -9.80
CA LYS A 90 -21.61 4.20 -8.39
C LYS A 90 -20.66 3.03 -8.18
N LEU A 91 -20.65 2.08 -9.10
CA LEU A 91 -19.73 0.93 -9.03
C LEU A 91 -18.28 1.39 -9.07
N VAL A 92 -17.94 2.29 -10.00
CA VAL A 92 -16.60 2.87 -10.09
C VAL A 92 -16.21 3.57 -8.80
N GLN A 93 -17.11 4.40 -8.25
CA GLN A 93 -16.87 5.13 -7.01
C GLN A 93 -16.64 4.19 -5.83
N LYS A 94 -17.41 3.12 -5.74
CA LYS A 94 -17.26 2.12 -4.66
C LYS A 94 -15.94 1.37 -4.76
N LEU A 95 -15.51 1.03 -5.96
CA LEU A 95 -14.23 0.34 -6.17
C LEU A 95 -13.05 1.25 -5.82
N ILE A 96 -13.11 2.51 -6.23
CA ILE A 96 -12.06 3.48 -5.89
C ILE A 96 -11.99 3.67 -4.37
N ALA A 97 -13.14 3.86 -3.71
CA ALA A 97 -13.21 4.01 -2.27
C ALA A 97 -12.65 2.79 -1.54
N PHE A 98 -12.94 1.60 -2.05
CA PHE A 98 -12.41 0.36 -1.50
C PHE A 98 -10.88 0.34 -1.54
N LEU A 99 -10.29 0.69 -2.70
CA LEU A 99 -8.83 0.70 -2.84
C LEU A 99 -8.19 1.75 -1.94
N ILE A 100 -8.80 2.93 -1.83
CA ILE A 100 -8.31 3.98 -0.92
C ILE A 100 -8.31 3.46 0.52
N SER A 101 -9.35 2.74 0.93
CA SER A 101 -9.42 2.16 2.27
C SER A 101 -8.32 1.12 2.53
N ARG A 102 -7.79 0.53 1.47
CA ARG A 102 -6.69 -0.44 1.56
C ARG A 102 -5.31 0.22 1.49
N GLY A 103 -5.25 1.55 1.39
CA GLY A 103 -4.01 2.29 1.44
C GLY A 103 -3.43 2.71 0.11
N TYR A 104 -4.17 2.54 -0.98
CA TYR A 104 -3.73 3.01 -2.29
C TYR A 104 -4.13 4.47 -2.47
N LYS A 105 -3.26 5.26 -3.11
CA LYS A 105 -3.58 6.66 -3.39
C LYS A 105 -4.67 6.75 -4.47
N TYR A 106 -5.34 7.89 -4.54
CA TYR A 106 -6.46 8.08 -5.48
C TYR A 106 -6.06 7.80 -6.92
N GLU A 107 -4.92 8.32 -7.37
CA GLU A 107 -4.47 8.16 -8.76
C GLU A 107 -4.29 6.69 -9.13
N THR A 108 -3.64 5.92 -8.27
CA THR A 108 -3.44 4.50 -8.47
C THR A 108 -4.77 3.75 -8.46
N SER A 109 -5.65 4.12 -7.53
CA SER A 109 -6.96 3.51 -7.39
C SER A 109 -7.82 3.75 -8.62
N ALA A 110 -7.88 5.00 -9.09
CA ALA A 110 -8.65 5.37 -10.27
C ALA A 110 -8.12 4.68 -11.53
N ASP A 111 -6.79 4.64 -11.68
CA ASP A 111 -6.15 4.00 -12.81
C ASP A 111 -6.42 2.49 -12.85
N ALA A 112 -6.31 1.84 -11.70
CA ALA A 112 -6.59 0.41 -11.57
C ALA A 112 -8.04 0.08 -11.94
N VAL A 113 -8.98 0.86 -11.42
CA VAL A 113 -10.41 0.65 -11.69
C VAL A 113 -10.72 0.86 -13.17
N ARG A 114 -10.17 1.92 -13.75
CA ARG A 114 -10.34 2.19 -15.19
C ARG A 114 -9.85 1.01 -16.04
N LYS A 115 -8.70 0.48 -15.71
CA LYS A 115 -8.08 -0.61 -16.48
C LYS A 115 -8.84 -1.93 -16.37
N ILE A 116 -9.51 -2.20 -15.26
CA ILE A 116 -10.29 -3.43 -15.12
C ILE A 116 -11.68 -3.32 -15.72
N ILE A 117 -12.27 -2.12 -15.75
CA ILE A 117 -13.61 -1.89 -16.29
C ILE A 117 -13.56 -1.63 -17.79
N GLU A 118 -12.54 -0.90 -18.25
CA GLU A 118 -12.36 -0.55 -19.66
C GLU A 118 -10.98 -0.97 -20.14
N PRO A 119 -10.69 -2.29 -20.21
CA PRO A 119 -9.37 -2.75 -20.60
C PRO A 119 -8.96 -2.34 -22.01
N ASP A 120 -9.92 -2.17 -22.91
CA ASP A 120 -9.66 -1.80 -24.31
C ASP A 120 -9.27 -0.33 -24.48
N SER A 121 -9.57 0.52 -23.47
CA SER A 121 -9.25 1.95 -23.52
C SER A 121 -7.75 2.23 -23.38
N ASP A 122 -6.95 1.23 -23.05
CA ASP A 122 -5.50 1.36 -22.88
C ASP A 122 -4.71 1.10 -24.19
N ASP A 123 -5.40 0.73 -25.27
CA ASP A 123 -4.79 0.39 -26.54
C ASP A 123 -4.59 1.62 -27.45
N PHE A 124 -3.92 2.63 -26.94
CA PHE A 124 -3.59 3.82 -27.70
C PHE A 124 -2.13 4.14 -27.69
#